data_b8e63a32a79c7dca8509eb471412001e
#
_entry.id   b8e63a32a79c7dca8509eb471412001e
#
_cell.length_a   1.000
_cell.length_b   1.000
_cell.length_c   1.000
_cell.angle_alpha   90.00
_cell.angle_beta   90.00
_cell.angle_gamma   90.00
#
_symmetry.space_group_name_H-M   'P 1'
#
loop_
_entity.id
_entity.type
_entity.pdbx_description
1 polymer ?
#
loop_
_entity_poly.entity_id
_entity_poly.type
_entity_poly.pdbx_seq_one_letter_code
_entity_poly.pdbx_strand_id
1 'polypeptide(L)'
;GHGIGLEFHEEPFVSYVTPKGSEMVLVPGMMFTIEPMINQGSPGFYVDEDNGWTVYTDDDGLSAQIEYMVLIKEHREPAAGNPFFAYSGIKKDYRKGQFLFR
;
A
#
# COMPACT_ATOMS: atom_id res chain seq x y z
N GLY A 1 -0.16 4.08 0.95
CA GLY A 1 0.48 3.83 -0.35
C GLY A 1 1.10 5.10 -0.91
N HIS A 2 1.76 5.00 -2.03
CA HIS A 2 2.53 6.07 -2.64
C HIS A 2 2.53 5.98 -4.17
N GLY A 3 2.78 7.10 -4.84
CA GLY A 3 3.08 7.11 -6.26
C GLY A 3 4.36 6.32 -6.56
N ILE A 4 4.43 5.75 -7.74
CA ILE A 4 5.57 4.99 -8.23
C ILE A 4 5.73 5.21 -9.72
N GLY A 5 6.95 5.45 -10.19
CA GLY A 5 7.23 5.71 -11.60
C GLY A 5 8.70 5.98 -11.84
N LEU A 6 9.10 7.23 -11.82
CA LEU A 6 10.51 7.61 -11.95
C LEU A 6 11.28 7.31 -10.68
N GLU A 7 10.62 7.50 -9.54
CA GLU A 7 11.16 7.17 -8.22
C GLU A 7 10.40 5.98 -7.64
N PHE A 8 11.02 5.26 -6.70
CA PHE A 8 10.39 4.15 -6.00
C PHE A 8 9.25 4.64 -5.09
N HIS A 9 9.47 5.78 -4.43
CA HIS A 9 8.46 6.51 -3.67
C HIS A 9 8.35 7.92 -4.22
N GLU A 10 7.20 8.27 -4.76
CA GLU A 10 6.89 9.62 -5.26
C GLU A 10 5.44 10.00 -4.95
N GLU A 11 5.05 11.23 -5.26
CA GLU A 11 3.64 11.63 -5.21
C GLU A 11 2.78 10.81 -6.22
N PRO A 12 1.50 10.57 -5.92
CA PRO A 12 0.77 11.06 -4.73
C PRO A 12 0.94 10.16 -3.50
N PHE A 13 0.79 10.74 -2.30
CA PHE A 13 0.54 9.96 -1.09
C PHE A 13 -0.88 9.40 -1.12
N VAL A 14 -1.04 8.09 -0.85
CA VAL A 14 -2.35 7.40 -0.85
C VAL A 14 -2.76 7.10 0.59
N SER A 15 -3.67 7.90 1.13
CA SER A 15 -4.23 7.74 2.47
C SER A 15 -5.34 6.70 2.50
N TYR A 16 -5.49 5.99 3.62
CA TYR A 16 -6.59 5.04 3.87
C TYR A 16 -7.64 5.59 4.85
N VAL A 17 -7.43 6.78 5.37
CA VAL A 17 -8.28 7.39 6.39
C VAL A 17 -8.94 8.69 5.95
N THR A 18 -8.74 9.07 4.71
CA THR A 18 -9.30 10.30 4.15
C THR A 18 -10.78 10.14 3.77
N PRO A 19 -11.62 11.13 4.04
CA PRO A 19 -13.01 11.13 3.60
C PRO A 19 -13.14 11.05 2.07
N LYS A 20 -14.12 10.28 1.59
CA LYS A 20 -14.39 10.12 0.16
C LYS A 20 -14.56 11.47 -0.53
N GLY A 21 -13.84 11.68 -1.63
CA GLY A 21 -13.95 12.85 -2.49
C GLY A 21 -13.18 14.09 -2.01
N SER A 22 -12.33 13.96 -1.00
CA SER A 22 -11.50 15.06 -0.49
C SER A 22 -10.06 15.03 -0.99
N GLU A 23 -9.71 14.05 -1.80
CA GLU A 23 -8.35 13.83 -2.30
C GLU A 23 -8.21 14.17 -3.79
N MET A 24 -7.01 13.92 -4.30
CA MET A 24 -6.67 14.10 -5.71
C MET A 24 -7.60 13.30 -6.64
N VAL A 25 -7.96 13.90 -7.75
CA VAL A 25 -8.70 13.19 -8.81
C VAL A 25 -7.76 12.24 -9.53
N LEU A 26 -8.16 10.97 -9.62
CA LEU A 26 -7.43 9.97 -10.37
C LEU A 26 -7.53 10.25 -11.88
N VAL A 27 -6.40 10.34 -12.55
CA VAL A 27 -6.34 10.56 -14.00
C VAL A 27 -5.63 9.39 -14.69
N PRO A 28 -6.00 9.09 -15.95
CA PRO A 28 -5.32 8.04 -16.71
C PRO A 28 -3.82 8.23 -16.78
N GLY A 29 -3.08 7.14 -16.61
CA GLY A 29 -1.62 7.12 -16.56
C GLY A 29 -1.03 7.21 -15.16
N MET A 30 -1.81 7.55 -14.14
CA MET A 30 -1.32 7.51 -12.77
C MET A 30 -0.99 6.08 -12.33
N MET A 31 0.15 5.94 -11.66
CA MET A 31 0.57 4.71 -11.01
C MET A 31 0.83 4.96 -9.54
N PHE A 32 0.33 4.09 -8.69
CA PHE A 32 0.52 4.17 -7.25
C PHE A 32 0.36 2.81 -6.58
N THR A 33 0.81 2.70 -5.33
CA THR A 33 0.66 1.48 -4.53
C THR A 33 -0.55 1.57 -3.61
N ILE A 34 -1.13 0.41 -3.30
CA ILE A 34 -2.08 0.22 -2.20
C ILE A 34 -1.48 -0.85 -1.31
N GLU A 35 -1.09 -0.48 -0.09
CA GLU A 35 -0.30 -1.34 0.80
C GLU A 35 -0.60 -1.12 2.30
N PRO A 36 -1.87 -1.13 2.71
CA PRO A 36 -2.22 -0.89 4.10
C PRO A 36 -1.57 -1.93 5.02
N MET A 37 -1.06 -1.48 6.16
CA MET A 37 -0.66 -2.34 7.27
C MET A 37 -1.87 -2.54 8.19
N ILE A 38 -2.27 -3.78 8.39
CA ILE A 38 -3.44 -4.15 9.19
C ILE A 38 -2.98 -4.87 10.46
N ASN A 39 -3.14 -4.22 11.60
CA ASN A 39 -2.81 -4.77 12.90
C ASN A 39 -4.05 -5.41 13.55
N GLN A 40 -3.85 -6.55 14.19
CA GLN A 40 -4.92 -7.22 14.93
C GLN A 40 -5.29 -6.48 16.22
N GLY A 41 -4.32 -5.84 16.87
CA GLY A 41 -4.44 -5.16 18.14
C GLY A 41 -4.32 -3.65 18.02
N SER A 42 -3.32 -3.09 18.69
CA SER A 42 -3.02 -1.64 18.68
C SER A 42 -2.65 -1.13 17.28
N PRO A 43 -3.00 0.12 16.93
CA PRO A 43 -2.45 0.77 15.75
C PRO A 43 -0.98 1.19 15.92
N GLY A 44 -0.43 1.11 17.13
CA GLY A 44 0.93 1.52 17.43
C GLY A 44 1.97 0.57 16.83
N PHE A 45 3.10 1.14 16.47
CA PHE A 45 4.24 0.39 15.92
C PHE A 45 5.56 1.11 16.23
N TYR A 46 6.65 0.38 16.11
CA TYR A 46 8.00 0.95 16.14
C TYR A 46 8.89 0.33 15.05
N VAL A 47 9.92 1.06 14.67
CA VAL A 47 10.92 0.60 13.71
C VAL A 47 12.14 0.11 14.48
N ASP A 48 12.68 -1.04 14.07
CA ASP A 48 13.90 -1.61 14.63
C ASP A 48 15.07 -0.63 14.43
N GLU A 49 15.67 -0.19 15.52
CA GLU A 49 16.77 0.79 15.50
C GLU A 49 18.05 0.20 14.93
N ASP A 50 18.26 -1.11 15.03
CA ASP A 50 19.49 -1.77 14.58
C ASP A 50 19.57 -1.83 13.04
N ASN A 51 18.43 -2.00 12.37
CA ASN A 51 18.40 -2.10 10.91
C ASN A 51 17.65 -0.94 10.22
N GLY A 52 16.91 -0.10 10.97
CA GLY A 52 16.17 1.05 10.46
C GLY A 52 15.06 0.72 9.46
N TRP A 53 14.63 -0.53 9.43
CA TRP A 53 13.71 -1.01 8.39
C TRP A 53 12.58 -1.90 8.90
N THR A 54 12.86 -2.86 9.78
CA THR A 54 11.86 -3.78 10.28
C THR A 54 10.87 -3.06 11.17
N VAL A 55 9.57 -3.29 10.94
CA VAL A 55 8.48 -2.69 11.73
C VAL A 55 7.86 -3.76 12.60
N TYR A 56 7.68 -3.45 13.88
CA TYR A 56 7.00 -4.28 14.86
C TYR A 56 5.75 -3.59 15.37
N THR A 57 4.72 -4.35 15.70
CA THR A 57 3.59 -3.85 16.49
C THR A 57 4.04 -3.64 17.93
N ASP A 58 3.54 -2.59 18.57
CA ASP A 58 3.92 -2.26 19.96
C ASP A 58 3.32 -3.19 21.02
N ASP A 59 2.33 -4.00 20.62
CA ASP A 59 1.63 -4.97 21.45
C ASP A 59 1.96 -6.44 21.11
N ASP A 60 2.99 -6.69 20.32
CA ASP A 60 3.36 -8.01 19.79
C ASP A 60 2.21 -8.73 19.05
N GLY A 61 1.16 -8.01 18.67
CA GLY A 61 0.01 -8.50 17.95
C GLY A 61 0.36 -8.91 16.51
N LEU A 62 -0.51 -9.71 15.90
CA LEU A 62 -0.36 -10.08 14.50
C LEU A 62 -0.59 -8.86 13.62
N SER A 63 0.19 -8.77 12.58
CA SER A 63 0.02 -7.77 11.54
C SER A 63 0.18 -8.36 10.16
N ALA A 64 -0.49 -7.77 9.18
CA ALA A 64 -0.44 -8.20 7.79
C ALA A 64 -0.37 -7.00 6.86
N GLN A 65 0.40 -7.14 5.79
CA GLN A 65 0.47 -6.17 4.70
C GLN A 65 0.51 -6.90 3.37
N ILE A 66 -0.26 -6.39 2.42
CA ILE A 66 -0.21 -6.79 1.01
C ILE A 66 -0.07 -5.52 0.20
N GLU A 67 0.85 -5.52 -0.75
CA GLU A 67 1.07 -4.39 -1.64
C GLU A 67 0.57 -4.73 -3.05
N TYR A 68 -0.19 -3.81 -3.61
CA TYR A 68 -0.62 -3.83 -5.00
C TYR A 68 -0.18 -2.56 -5.71
N MET A 69 0.34 -2.70 -6.92
CA MET A 69 0.53 -1.58 -7.83
C MET A 69 -0.74 -1.40 -8.66
N VAL A 70 -1.21 -0.17 -8.78
CA VAL A 70 -2.40 0.22 -9.52
C VAL A 70 -2.01 1.14 -10.67
N LEU A 71 -2.51 0.87 -11.86
CA LEU A 71 -2.43 1.76 -13.02
C LEU A 71 -3.85 2.23 -13.36
N ILE A 72 -4.07 3.54 -13.41
CA ILE A 72 -5.30 4.13 -13.88
C ILE A 72 -5.29 4.14 -15.41
N LYS A 73 -6.28 3.47 -16.01
CA LYS A 73 -6.45 3.41 -17.46
C LYS A 73 -7.49 4.41 -17.95
N GLU A 74 -7.34 4.85 -19.19
CA GLU A 74 -8.39 5.56 -19.89
C GLU A 74 -9.59 4.63 -20.11
N HIS A 75 -10.79 5.06 -19.72
CA HIS A 75 -12.01 4.28 -19.90
C HIS A 75 -12.43 4.35 -21.39
N ARG A 76 -12.17 3.31 -22.14
CA ARG A 76 -12.74 3.11 -23.47
C ARG A 76 -13.69 1.93 -23.42
N GLU A 77 -14.99 2.22 -23.40
CA GLU A 77 -16.12 1.31 -23.52
C GLU A 77 -16.35 0.27 -22.40
N PRO A 78 -17.62 -0.09 -22.12
CA PRO A 78 -17.96 -1.02 -21.07
C PRO A 78 -17.80 -2.46 -21.53
N ALA A 79 -16.57 -2.92 -21.66
CA ALA A 79 -16.32 -4.34 -21.53
C ALA A 79 -16.45 -4.67 -20.06
N ALA A 80 -17.27 -5.67 -19.72
CA ALA A 80 -17.47 -6.17 -18.36
C ALA A 80 -16.12 -6.55 -17.74
N GLY A 81 -15.46 -5.60 -17.08
CA GLY A 81 -14.15 -5.77 -16.49
C GLY A 81 -13.82 -4.58 -15.59
N ASN A 82 -13.38 -4.89 -14.41
CA ASN A 82 -12.94 -3.95 -13.41
C ASN A 82 -11.96 -2.90 -14.01
N PRO A 83 -12.20 -1.58 -13.89
CA PRO A 83 -11.29 -0.55 -14.41
C PRO A 83 -9.91 -0.53 -13.76
N PHE A 84 -9.70 -1.33 -12.70
CA PHE A 84 -8.45 -1.43 -11.98
C PHE A 84 -7.72 -2.70 -12.36
N PHE A 85 -6.53 -2.56 -12.92
CA PHE A 85 -5.58 -3.66 -13.01
C PHE A 85 -4.63 -3.56 -11.81
N ALA A 86 -4.80 -4.46 -10.85
CA ALA A 86 -3.83 -4.65 -9.80
C ALA A 86 -2.79 -5.68 -10.26
N TYR A 87 -1.52 -5.31 -10.26
CA TYR A 87 -0.43 -6.24 -10.46
C TYR A 87 0.12 -6.63 -9.09
N SER A 88 -0.11 -7.87 -8.67
CA SER A 88 0.48 -8.39 -7.44
C SER A 88 1.89 -8.91 -7.75
N GLY A 89 2.90 -8.28 -7.20
CA GLY A 89 4.29 -8.65 -7.46
C GLY A 89 5.13 -9.05 -6.25
N ILE A 90 4.66 -8.84 -5.03
CA ILE A 90 5.48 -9.11 -3.85
C ILE A 90 4.70 -9.97 -2.85
N LYS A 91 5.10 -11.24 -2.74
CA LYS A 91 4.71 -12.09 -1.60
C LYS A 91 5.57 -11.71 -0.41
N LYS A 92 4.95 -11.19 0.64
CA LYS A 92 5.62 -10.95 1.93
C LYS A 92 5.41 -12.15 2.85
N ASP A 93 6.48 -12.54 3.51
CA ASP A 93 6.49 -13.64 4.47
C ASP A 93 5.98 -13.12 5.83
N TYR A 94 4.96 -13.77 6.38
CA TYR A 94 4.32 -13.35 7.61
C TYR A 94 4.91 -14.14 8.79
N ARG A 95 5.60 -13.45 9.69
CA ARG A 95 6.00 -13.96 10.98
C ARG A 95 5.38 -13.11 12.09
N LYS A 96 5.08 -13.72 13.24
CA LYS A 96 4.50 -12.99 14.38
C LYS A 96 5.26 -11.67 14.64
N GLY A 97 4.53 -10.57 14.59
CA GLY A 97 5.04 -9.24 14.94
C GLY A 97 6.12 -8.65 14.02
N GLN A 98 6.46 -9.28 12.90
CA GLN A 98 7.56 -8.84 12.06
C GLN A 98 7.14 -8.61 10.61
N PHE A 99 7.37 -7.41 10.09
CA PHE A 99 7.29 -7.08 8.67
C PHE A 99 8.69 -7.05 8.08
N LEU A 100 8.93 -7.88 7.09
CA LEU A 100 10.13 -7.78 6.27
C LEU A 100 9.72 -7.17 4.92
N PHE A 101 10.14 -5.95 4.69
CA PHE A 101 10.12 -5.36 3.35
C PHE A 101 11.31 -5.94 2.57
N ARG A 102 11.06 -6.53 1.45
CA ARG A 102 12.11 -6.86 0.48
C ARG A 102 11.84 -6.14 -0.83
#